data_c237a8f3f047e20215ad7b9dc04a2566
#
_entry.id   c237a8f3f047e20215ad7b9dc04a2566
#
_cell.length_a   1.000
_cell.length_b   1.000
_cell.length_c   1.000
_cell.angle_alpha   90.00
_cell.angle_beta   90.00
_cell.angle_gamma   90.00
#
_symmetry.space_group_name_H-M   'P 1'
#
loop_
_entity.id
_entity.type
_entity.pdbx_description
1 polymer ?
#
loop_
_entity_poly.entity_id
_entity_poly.type
_entity_poly.pdbx_seq_one_letter_code
_entity_poly.pdbx_strand_id
1 'polypeptide(L)'
;QHIDLSHCCVDDLEQIRGASVIVSNSLLHHLHNPHTLWDAVQQLAAPNAFILHRDLRRPSTEQEVDALCDRYVSRAPAVLQRDFRASLMAAFTAVEVSEQLVLAGLSHFTVKEIGDRYLEVSGRWRS
;
A
#
# COMPACT_ATOMS: atom_id res chain seq x y z
N GLN A 1 -5.34 19.71 5.40
CA GLN A 1 -3.93 19.35 5.38
C GLN A 1 -3.72 18.05 4.60
N HIS A 2 -2.72 18.02 3.77
CA HIS A 2 -2.36 16.88 2.91
C HIS A 2 -1.08 16.23 3.43
N ILE A 3 -1.09 14.90 3.57
CA ILE A 3 0.08 14.12 3.95
C ILE A 3 0.31 13.03 2.91
N ASP A 4 1.55 12.96 2.39
CA ASP A 4 1.99 11.89 1.52
C ASP A 4 2.94 10.98 2.31
N LEU A 5 2.47 9.80 2.66
CA LEU A 5 3.23 8.83 3.46
C LEU A 5 4.35 8.14 2.67
N SER A 6 4.36 8.27 1.34
CA SER A 6 5.38 7.64 0.49
C SER A 6 6.80 8.13 0.77
N HIS A 7 6.92 9.34 1.28
CA HIS A 7 8.21 10.00 1.51
C HIS A 7 8.53 10.19 3.00
N CYS A 8 7.73 9.59 3.89
CA CYS A 8 7.87 9.77 5.33
C CYS A 8 8.12 8.43 6.01
N CYS A 9 8.93 8.43 7.07
CA CYS A 9 8.95 7.32 8.01
C CYS A 9 7.67 7.37 8.85
N VAL A 10 6.98 6.24 8.98
CA VAL A 10 5.71 6.18 9.72
C VAL A 10 5.91 6.65 11.17
N ASP A 11 7.04 6.29 11.78
CA ASP A 11 7.33 6.67 13.16
C ASP A 11 7.49 8.19 13.34
N ASP A 12 7.89 8.92 12.30
CA ASP A 12 8.07 10.37 12.35
C ASP A 12 6.75 11.14 12.30
N LEU A 13 5.63 10.45 12.06
CA LEU A 13 4.33 11.08 11.88
C LEU A 13 3.53 11.27 13.16
N GLU A 14 4.04 10.82 14.31
CA GLU A 14 3.32 10.88 15.58
C GLU A 14 2.88 12.29 15.99
N GLN A 15 3.60 13.31 15.53
CA GLN A 15 3.30 14.70 15.87
C GLN A 15 2.35 15.37 14.89
N ILE A 16 1.98 14.70 13.80
CA ILE A 16 1.09 15.23 12.78
C ILE A 16 -0.29 14.59 12.95
N ARG A 17 -1.31 15.41 13.07
CA ARG A 17 -2.69 14.95 13.25
C ARG A 17 -3.66 15.83 12.49
N GLY A 18 -4.86 15.31 12.24
CA GLY A 18 -5.94 16.09 11.64
C GLY A 18 -5.78 16.33 10.15
N ALA A 19 -5.09 15.41 9.45
CA ALA A 19 -4.94 15.51 8.00
C ALA A 19 -6.29 15.28 7.29
N SER A 20 -6.61 16.13 6.32
CA SER A 20 -7.81 15.99 5.51
C SER A 20 -7.63 15.06 4.30
N VAL A 21 -6.39 14.87 3.86
CA VAL A 21 -6.04 13.95 2.77
C VAL A 21 -4.77 13.20 3.16
N ILE A 22 -4.80 11.88 3.07
CA ILE A 22 -3.64 11.02 3.31
C ILE A 22 -3.40 10.18 2.06
N VAL A 23 -2.21 10.30 1.49
CA VAL A 23 -1.80 9.54 0.30
C VAL A 23 -0.57 8.71 0.64
N SER A 24 -0.54 7.46 0.21
CA SER A 24 0.65 6.62 0.31
C SER A 24 0.81 5.79 -0.95
N ASN A 25 2.04 5.44 -1.25
CA ASN A 25 2.37 4.68 -2.44
C ASN A 25 3.56 3.77 -2.15
N SER A 26 3.43 2.48 -2.48
CA SER A 26 4.49 1.48 -2.36
C SER A 26 5.05 1.35 -0.94
N LEU A 27 4.23 1.61 0.08
CA LEU A 27 4.65 1.57 1.48
C LEU A 27 4.35 0.23 2.15
N LEU A 28 3.17 -0.32 1.89
CA LEU A 28 2.64 -1.46 2.66
C LEU A 28 3.54 -2.71 2.57
N HIS A 29 4.06 -3.01 1.39
CA HIS A 29 4.88 -4.21 1.18
C HIS A 29 6.27 -4.12 1.85
N HIS A 30 6.68 -2.93 2.29
CA HIS A 30 7.92 -2.75 3.04
C HIS A 30 7.75 -2.87 4.56
N LEU A 31 6.52 -2.96 5.05
CA LEU A 31 6.24 -3.01 6.48
C LEU A 31 6.21 -4.47 6.97
N HIS A 32 6.88 -4.74 8.10
CA HIS A 32 6.83 -6.05 8.74
C HIS A 32 5.43 -6.34 9.28
N ASN A 33 4.76 -5.30 9.79
CA ASN A 33 3.39 -5.39 10.28
C ASN A 33 2.52 -4.43 9.48
N PRO A 34 1.62 -4.92 8.62
CA PRO A 34 0.78 -4.05 7.79
C PRO A 34 -0.15 -3.15 8.60
N HIS A 35 -0.48 -3.54 9.83
CA HIS A 35 -1.32 -2.71 10.70
C HIS A 35 -0.65 -1.39 11.08
N THR A 36 0.67 -1.29 10.96
CA THR A 36 1.39 -0.02 11.18
C THR A 36 0.86 1.08 10.28
N LEU A 37 0.60 0.78 9.01
CA LEU A 37 0.02 1.76 8.09
C LEU A 37 -1.40 2.17 8.52
N TRP A 38 -2.24 1.20 8.82
CA TRP A 38 -3.64 1.48 9.17
C TRP A 38 -3.76 2.19 10.51
N ASP A 39 -2.89 1.88 11.47
CA ASP A 39 -2.81 2.61 12.73
C ASP A 39 -2.39 4.06 12.51
N ALA A 40 -1.42 4.30 11.62
CA ALA A 40 -1.00 5.65 11.27
C ALA A 40 -2.15 6.45 10.66
N VAL A 41 -2.92 5.83 9.76
CA VAL A 41 -4.10 6.47 9.16
C VAL A 41 -5.09 6.87 10.26
N GLN A 42 -5.35 5.98 11.22
CA GLN A 42 -6.28 6.27 12.33
C GLN A 42 -5.81 7.44 13.19
N GLN A 43 -4.50 7.58 13.39
CA GLN A 43 -3.95 8.65 14.20
C GLN A 43 -3.91 9.99 13.49
N LEU A 44 -3.72 9.97 12.17
CA LEU A 44 -3.48 11.19 11.38
C LEU A 44 -4.74 11.78 10.78
N ALA A 45 -5.76 10.97 10.54
CA ALA A 45 -6.94 11.39 9.78
C ALA A 45 -7.84 12.33 10.58
N ALA A 46 -8.21 13.45 9.96
CA ALA A 46 -9.33 14.26 10.43
C ALA A 46 -10.66 13.55 10.09
N PRO A 47 -11.78 13.91 10.75
CA PRO A 47 -13.08 13.38 10.34
C PRO A 47 -13.33 13.63 8.86
N ASN A 48 -13.80 12.60 8.14
CA ASN A 48 -14.06 12.61 6.71
C ASN A 48 -12.81 12.79 5.83
N ALA A 49 -11.60 12.57 6.36
CA ALA A 49 -10.38 12.62 5.57
C ALA A 49 -10.45 11.62 4.40
N PHE A 50 -9.96 12.03 3.25
CA PHE A 50 -9.82 11.15 2.10
C PHE A 50 -8.52 10.37 2.20
N ILE A 51 -8.62 9.07 2.05
CA ILE A 51 -7.48 8.15 2.12
C ILE A 51 -7.28 7.51 0.76
N LEU A 52 -6.04 7.53 0.27
CA LEU A 52 -5.66 6.88 -0.97
C LEU A 52 -4.32 6.19 -0.75
N HIS A 53 -4.31 4.88 -0.90
CA HIS A 53 -3.10 4.07 -0.84
C HIS A 53 -2.99 3.24 -2.09
N ARG A 54 -1.82 3.26 -2.74
CA ARG A 54 -1.53 2.42 -3.91
C ARG A 54 -0.26 1.64 -3.66
N ASP A 55 -0.26 0.37 -4.05
CA ASP A 55 0.89 -0.49 -3.86
C ASP A 55 0.89 -1.60 -4.91
N LEU A 56 2.02 -2.32 -4.99
CA LEU A 56 2.07 -3.56 -5.74
C LEU A 56 1.15 -4.59 -5.08
N ARG A 57 0.59 -5.46 -5.90
CA ARG A 57 -0.10 -6.65 -5.40
C ARG A 57 0.68 -7.90 -5.76
N ARG A 58 0.61 -8.92 -4.92
CA ARG A 58 1.29 -10.19 -5.20
C ARG A 58 0.56 -10.92 -6.32
N PRO A 59 1.25 -11.29 -7.40
CA PRO A 59 0.66 -12.12 -8.47
C PRO A 59 0.22 -13.48 -7.94
N SER A 60 -0.75 -14.08 -8.63
CA SER A 60 -1.33 -15.36 -8.22
C SER A 60 -0.38 -16.54 -8.42
N THR A 61 0.56 -16.45 -9.37
CA THR A 61 1.47 -17.54 -9.73
C THR A 61 2.89 -17.00 -9.96
N GLU A 62 3.89 -17.90 -9.86
CA GLU A 62 5.26 -17.54 -10.22
C GLU A 62 5.40 -17.19 -11.70
N GLN A 63 4.59 -17.80 -12.56
CA GLN A 63 4.59 -17.50 -13.99
C GLN A 63 4.17 -16.06 -14.25
N GLU A 64 3.21 -15.55 -13.50
CA GLU A 64 2.83 -14.14 -13.58
C GLU A 64 3.94 -13.23 -13.08
N VAL A 65 4.64 -13.63 -12.02
CA VAL A 65 5.81 -12.88 -11.51
C VAL A 65 6.88 -12.82 -12.60
N ASP A 66 7.18 -13.96 -13.24
CA ASP A 66 8.16 -14.02 -14.31
C ASP A 66 7.77 -13.12 -15.50
N ALA A 67 6.49 -13.13 -15.87
CA ALA A 67 5.99 -12.30 -16.96
C ALA A 67 6.12 -10.80 -16.66
N LEU A 68 5.85 -10.39 -15.43
CA LEU A 68 6.01 -8.99 -15.02
C LEU A 68 7.47 -8.58 -14.97
N CYS A 69 8.35 -9.44 -14.47
CA CYS A 69 9.79 -9.18 -14.46
C CYS A 69 10.31 -9.03 -15.89
N ASP A 70 9.89 -9.89 -16.81
CA ASP A 70 10.28 -9.82 -18.20
C ASP A 70 9.80 -8.52 -18.86
N ARG A 71 8.57 -8.11 -18.55
CA ARG A 71 7.98 -6.91 -19.14
C ARG A 71 8.66 -5.62 -18.68
N TYR A 72 8.98 -5.50 -17.39
CA TYR A 72 9.37 -4.22 -16.78
C TYR A 72 10.85 -4.08 -16.47
N VAL A 73 11.56 -5.18 -16.21
CA VAL A 73 12.95 -5.11 -15.76
C VAL A 73 13.91 -6.00 -16.53
N SER A 74 13.50 -6.58 -17.65
CA SER A 74 14.34 -7.51 -18.41
C SER A 74 15.66 -6.89 -18.87
N ARG A 75 15.69 -5.57 -19.08
CA ARG A 75 16.87 -4.83 -19.52
C ARG A 75 17.56 -4.08 -18.38
N ALA A 76 17.07 -4.22 -17.16
CA ALA A 76 17.64 -3.56 -16.00
C ALA A 76 18.82 -4.36 -15.45
N PRO A 77 19.72 -3.73 -14.66
CA PRO A 77 20.76 -4.46 -13.95
C PRO A 77 20.20 -5.58 -13.08
N ALA A 78 21.00 -6.62 -12.87
CA ALA A 78 20.56 -7.82 -12.13
C ALA A 78 20.03 -7.49 -10.73
N VAL A 79 20.62 -6.49 -10.05
CA VAL A 79 20.17 -6.09 -8.72
C VAL A 79 18.74 -5.54 -8.76
N LEU A 80 18.39 -4.76 -9.78
CA LEU A 80 17.04 -4.21 -9.93
C LEU A 80 16.04 -5.30 -10.31
N GLN A 81 16.46 -6.28 -11.10
CA GLN A 81 15.60 -7.43 -11.42
C GLN A 81 15.25 -8.21 -10.15
N ARG A 82 16.23 -8.46 -9.29
CA ARG A 82 16.01 -9.16 -8.02
C ARG A 82 15.12 -8.36 -7.08
N ASP A 83 15.34 -7.05 -6.97
CA ASP A 83 14.56 -6.19 -6.09
C ASP A 83 13.12 -6.10 -6.53
N PHE A 84 12.87 -5.97 -7.82
CA PHE A 84 11.51 -5.95 -8.37
C PHE A 84 10.77 -7.25 -8.08
N ARG A 85 11.43 -8.39 -8.33
CA ARG A 85 10.86 -9.70 -8.04
C ARG A 85 10.55 -9.86 -6.56
N ALA A 86 11.49 -9.48 -5.69
CA ALA A 86 11.30 -9.55 -4.25
C ALA A 86 10.13 -8.69 -3.78
N SER A 87 9.96 -7.51 -4.37
CA SER A 87 8.84 -6.61 -4.04
C SER A 87 7.50 -7.22 -4.44
N LEU A 88 7.41 -7.85 -5.61
CA LEU A 88 6.19 -8.54 -6.03
C LEU A 88 5.85 -9.70 -5.09
N MET A 89 6.86 -10.48 -4.71
CA MET A 89 6.65 -11.63 -3.81
C MET A 89 6.30 -11.21 -2.40
N ALA A 90 6.78 -10.05 -1.94
CA ALA A 90 6.47 -9.50 -0.63
C ALA A 90 5.15 -8.73 -0.58
N ALA A 91 4.56 -8.42 -1.71
CA ALA A 91 3.32 -7.65 -1.80
C ALA A 91 2.14 -8.46 -1.25
N PHE A 92 1.09 -7.76 -0.85
CA PHE A 92 -0.15 -8.38 -0.41
C PHE A 92 -1.13 -8.50 -1.57
N THR A 93 -2.02 -9.49 -1.49
CA THR A 93 -3.15 -9.59 -2.43
C THR A 93 -4.27 -8.64 -1.99
N ALA A 94 -5.20 -8.37 -2.92
CA ALA A 94 -6.38 -7.55 -2.58
C ALA A 94 -7.20 -8.18 -1.45
N VAL A 95 -7.32 -9.50 -1.41
CA VAL A 95 -8.04 -10.22 -0.35
C VAL A 95 -7.34 -10.01 1.00
N GLU A 96 -6.01 -10.15 1.04
CA GLU A 96 -5.24 -9.95 2.27
C GLU A 96 -5.39 -8.52 2.79
N VAL A 97 -5.33 -7.52 1.91
CA VAL A 97 -5.50 -6.12 2.30
C VAL A 97 -6.92 -5.88 2.81
N SER A 98 -7.93 -6.46 2.18
CA SER A 98 -9.31 -6.37 2.65
C SER A 98 -9.47 -6.94 4.05
N GLU A 99 -8.81 -8.06 4.34
CA GLU A 99 -8.81 -8.66 5.68
C GLU A 99 -8.14 -7.75 6.72
N GLN A 100 -7.01 -7.13 6.35
CA GLN A 100 -6.34 -6.15 7.20
C GLN A 100 -7.24 -4.98 7.55
N LEU A 101 -7.99 -4.49 6.56
CA LEU A 101 -8.91 -3.37 6.76
C LEU A 101 -10.06 -3.73 7.70
N VAL A 102 -10.60 -4.94 7.57
CA VAL A 102 -11.64 -5.43 8.48
C VAL A 102 -11.12 -5.45 9.92
N LEU A 103 -9.91 -5.99 10.14
CA LEU A 103 -9.30 -6.05 11.46
C LEU A 103 -8.99 -4.67 12.02
N ALA A 104 -8.73 -3.70 11.17
CA ALA A 104 -8.45 -2.31 11.57
C ALA A 104 -9.72 -1.47 11.78
N GLY A 105 -10.91 -2.03 11.53
CA GLY A 105 -12.16 -1.29 11.62
C GLY A 105 -12.43 -0.40 10.41
N LEU A 106 -11.78 -0.67 9.27
CA LEU A 106 -11.85 0.14 8.06
C LEU A 106 -12.51 -0.63 6.91
N SER A 107 -13.43 -1.51 7.20
CA SER A 107 -14.08 -2.37 6.20
C SER A 107 -14.88 -1.57 5.15
N HIS A 108 -15.17 -0.31 5.40
CA HIS A 108 -15.86 0.55 4.44
C HIS A 108 -14.94 1.09 3.33
N PHE A 109 -13.63 0.93 3.44
CA PHE A 109 -12.71 1.31 2.39
C PHE A 109 -12.83 0.35 1.20
N THR A 110 -12.61 0.87 0.00
CA THR A 110 -12.65 0.10 -1.24
C THR A 110 -11.24 -0.37 -1.60
N VAL A 111 -11.11 -1.65 -1.96
CA VAL A 111 -9.86 -2.22 -2.47
C VAL A 111 -10.09 -2.62 -3.92
N LYS A 112 -9.25 -2.12 -4.83
CA LYS A 112 -9.33 -2.42 -6.27
C LYS A 112 -7.99 -2.90 -6.80
N GLU A 113 -8.02 -3.86 -7.72
CA GLU A 113 -6.85 -4.19 -8.52
C GLU A 113 -6.75 -3.20 -9.67
N ILE A 114 -5.55 -2.63 -9.85
CA ILE A 114 -5.29 -1.60 -10.86
C ILE A 114 -4.22 -2.11 -11.82
N GLY A 115 -4.54 -2.15 -13.11
CA GLY A 115 -3.60 -2.61 -14.12
C GLY A 115 -3.13 -4.03 -13.87
N ASP A 116 -1.89 -4.31 -14.25
CA ASP A 116 -1.34 -5.66 -14.19
C ASP A 116 -0.55 -5.97 -12.90
N ARG A 117 -0.30 -4.98 -12.02
CA ARG A 117 0.55 -5.19 -10.85
C ARG A 117 0.22 -4.37 -9.61
N TYR A 118 -0.79 -3.51 -9.63
CA TYR A 118 -1.10 -2.62 -8.51
C TYR A 118 -2.42 -2.98 -7.85
N LEU A 119 -2.56 -2.55 -6.60
CA LEU A 119 -3.85 -2.41 -5.93
C LEU A 119 -4.00 -0.99 -5.40
N GLU A 120 -5.23 -0.59 -5.16
CA GLU A 120 -5.54 0.72 -4.64
C GLU A 120 -6.58 0.60 -3.55
N VAL A 121 -6.30 1.22 -2.41
CA VAL A 121 -7.25 1.34 -1.30
C VAL A 121 -7.69 2.79 -1.23
N SER A 122 -8.98 3.03 -1.18
CA SER A 122 -9.52 4.37 -1.09
C SER A 122 -10.78 4.43 -0.25
N GLY A 123 -11.03 5.59 0.31
CA GLY A 123 -12.23 5.82 1.10
C GLY A 123 -12.10 7.07 1.96
N ARG A 124 -13.15 7.33 2.73
CA ARG A 124 -13.16 8.43 3.68
C ARG A 124 -13.11 7.89 5.09
N TRP A 125 -12.26 8.50 5.88
CA TRP A 125 -12.16 8.20 7.29
C TRP A 125 -13.45 8.63 7.99
N ARG A 126 -13.99 7.74 8.82
CA ARG A 126 -15.15 8.01 9.66
C ARG A 126 -14.73 7.86 11.11
N SER A 127 -14.76 8.95 11.81
CA SER A 127 -14.44 8.95 13.24
C SER A 127 -15.60 8.40 14.08
#